data_7c7fe3ce2a1595cbe92868e1f057a837
#
_entry.id   7c7fe3ce2a1595cbe92868e1f057a837
#
_cell.length_a   1.000
_cell.length_b   1.000
_cell.length_c   1.000
_cell.angle_alpha   90.00
_cell.angle_beta   90.00
_cell.angle_gamma   90.00
#
_symmetry.space_group_name_H-M   'P 1'
#
loop_
_entity.id
_entity.type
_entity.pdbx_description
1 polymer ?
#
loop_
_entity_poly.entity_id
_entity_poly.type
_entity_poly.pdbx_seq_one_letter_code
_entity_poly.pdbx_strand_id
1 'polypeptide(L)' 'DLRTAEAAIQIALEAAAVAAEDLRVVRARFEVGAATSFDMIISQTAADQANIDVVTSRYDYLLARAALSAILGREM' A
#
# COMPACT_ATOMS: atom_id res chain seq x y z
N ASP A 1 -12.58 -8.34 10.49
CA ASP A 1 -13.82 -8.55 9.75
C ASP A 1 -13.67 -7.95 8.35
N LEU A 2 -14.62 -8.23 7.47
CA LEU A 2 -14.54 -7.85 6.07
C LEU A 2 -14.53 -6.33 5.88
N ARG A 3 -15.33 -5.63 6.65
CA ARG A 3 -15.40 -4.17 6.59
C ARG A 3 -14.09 -3.54 7.03
N THR A 4 -13.49 -4.07 8.08
CA THR A 4 -12.17 -3.62 8.55
C THR A 4 -11.11 -3.86 7.47
N ALA A 5 -11.16 -5.01 6.80
CA ALA A 5 -10.24 -5.33 5.72
C ALA A 5 -10.40 -4.39 4.53
N GLU A 6 -11.64 -4.02 4.18
CA GLU A 6 -11.89 -3.05 3.12
C GLU A 6 -11.33 -1.67 3.47
N ALA A 7 -11.51 -1.23 4.72
CA ALA A 7 -10.96 0.04 5.18
C ALA A 7 -9.44 0.03 5.13
N ALA A 8 -8.82 -1.09 5.48
CA ALA A 8 -7.36 -1.23 5.42
C ALA A 8 -6.83 -1.10 3.99
N ILE A 9 -7.54 -1.66 3.00
CA ILE A 9 -7.16 -1.52 1.59
C ILE A 9 -7.21 -0.04 1.18
N GLN A 10 -8.28 0.67 1.56
CA GLN A 10 -8.44 2.07 1.20
C GLN A 10 -7.32 2.93 1.80
N ILE A 11 -7.00 2.70 3.06
CA ILE A 11 -5.90 3.40 3.75
C ILE A 11 -4.57 3.11 3.05
N ALA A 12 -4.33 1.85 2.70
CA ALA A 12 -3.08 1.45 2.03
C ALA A 12 -2.97 2.10 0.65
N LEU A 13 -4.07 2.18 -0.10
CA LEU A 13 -4.08 2.83 -1.42
C LEU A 13 -3.79 4.32 -1.31
N GLU A 14 -4.35 4.99 -0.33
CA GLU A 14 -4.09 6.41 -0.08
C GLU A 14 -2.63 6.65 0.30
N ALA A 15 -2.07 5.78 1.16
CA ALA A 15 -0.68 5.87 1.57
C ALA A 15 0.26 5.64 0.38
N ALA A 16 -0.08 4.70 -0.51
CA ALA A 16 0.71 4.44 -1.71
C ALA A 16 0.69 5.63 -2.67
N ALA A 17 -0.46 6.30 -2.81
CA ALA A 17 -0.56 7.49 -3.65
C ALA A 17 0.29 8.63 -3.12
N VAL A 18 0.29 8.85 -1.80
CA VAL A 18 1.12 9.87 -1.14
C VAL A 18 2.60 9.55 -1.33
N ALA A 19 2.99 8.30 -1.12
CA ALA A 19 4.38 7.88 -1.26
C ALA A 19 4.88 8.02 -2.71
N ALA A 20 4.02 7.70 -3.68
CA ALA A 20 4.35 7.86 -5.10
C ALA A 20 4.56 9.32 -5.47
N GLU A 21 3.70 10.21 -4.96
CA GLU A 21 3.82 11.66 -5.21
C GLU A 21 5.09 12.22 -4.55
N ASP A 22 5.40 11.78 -3.33
CA ASP A 22 6.62 12.18 -2.65
C ASP A 22 7.87 11.76 -3.45
N LEU A 23 7.87 10.53 -3.96
CA LEU A 23 8.97 10.04 -4.79
C LEU A 23 9.13 10.88 -6.05
N ARG A 24 8.01 11.24 -6.68
CA ARG A 24 8.04 12.07 -7.88
C ARG A 24 8.68 13.44 -7.59
N VAL A 25 8.32 14.06 -6.48
CA VAL A 25 8.86 15.35 -6.07
C VAL A 25 10.36 15.25 -5.75
N VAL A 26 10.75 14.23 -4.98
CA VAL A 26 12.14 14.03 -4.61
C VAL A 26 13.00 13.75 -5.85
N ARG A 27 12.48 12.96 -6.79
CA ARG A 27 13.18 12.68 -8.03
C ARG A 27 13.42 13.95 -8.85
N ALA A 28 12.40 14.82 -8.95
CA ALA A 28 12.52 16.09 -9.65
C ALA A 28 13.57 16.98 -8.99
N ARG A 29 13.61 17.01 -7.66
CA ARG A 29 14.61 17.77 -6.91
C ARG A 29 16.02 17.20 -7.10
N PHE A 30 16.13 15.89 -7.15
CA PHE A 30 17.42 15.23 -7.36
C PHE A 30 18.00 15.60 -8.72
N GLU A 31 17.17 15.66 -9.77
CA GLU A 31 17.60 16.02 -11.12
C GLU A 31 18.20 17.44 -11.20
N VAL A 32 17.75 18.34 -10.36
CA VAL A 32 18.26 19.71 -10.33
C VAL A 32 19.24 19.95 -9.17
N GLY A 33 19.68 18.91 -8.50
CA GLY A 33 20.66 19.00 -7.43
C GLY A 33 20.11 19.48 -6.09
N ALA A 34 18.78 19.54 -5.94
CA ALA A 34 18.11 20.00 -4.71
C ALA A 34 17.82 18.89 -3.70
N ALA A 35 18.11 17.63 -4.06
CA ALA A 35 17.98 16.49 -3.17
C ALA A 35 19.18 15.57 -3.38
N THR A 36 19.54 14.80 -2.35
CA THR A 36 20.67 13.88 -2.42
C THR A 36 20.22 12.50 -2.89
N SER A 37 21.18 11.64 -3.28
CA SER A 37 20.88 10.25 -3.62
C SER A 37 20.34 9.50 -2.40
N PHE A 38 20.75 9.89 -1.19
CA PHE A 38 20.20 9.32 0.05
C PHE A 38 18.71 9.64 0.19
N ASP A 39 18.32 10.88 -0.12
CA ASP A 39 16.91 11.28 -0.12
C ASP A 39 16.10 10.44 -1.12
N MET A 40 16.67 10.16 -2.28
CA MET A 40 16.05 9.31 -3.31
C MET A 40 15.82 7.89 -2.78
N ILE A 41 16.83 7.33 -2.12
CA ILE A 41 16.75 5.96 -1.58
C ILE A 41 15.66 5.89 -0.51
N ILE A 42 15.58 6.87 0.39
CA ILE A 42 14.56 6.91 1.44
C ILE A 42 13.17 6.97 0.81
N SER A 43 12.98 7.84 -0.16
CA SER A 43 11.68 8.01 -0.82
C SER A 43 11.29 6.79 -1.62
N GLN A 44 12.24 6.16 -2.31
CA GLN A 44 12.01 4.93 -3.07
C GLN A 44 11.62 3.77 -2.14
N THR A 45 12.32 3.64 -1.02
CA THR A 45 12.02 2.61 -0.02
C THR A 45 10.61 2.80 0.55
N ALA A 46 10.22 4.04 0.84
CA ALA A 46 8.88 4.33 1.34
C ALA A 46 7.80 3.99 0.33
N ALA A 47 8.03 4.29 -0.96
CA ALA A 47 7.10 3.95 -2.02
C ALA A 47 6.97 2.43 -2.20
N ASP A 48 8.09 1.71 -2.14
CA ASP A 48 8.10 0.25 -2.24
C ASP A 48 7.34 -0.37 -1.08
N GLN A 49 7.56 0.12 0.14
CA GLN A 49 6.86 -0.38 1.32
C GLN A 49 5.36 -0.12 1.23
N ALA A 50 4.96 1.06 0.76
CA ALA A 50 3.55 1.39 0.59
C ALA A 50 2.88 0.47 -0.42
N ASN A 51 3.57 0.11 -1.50
CA ASN A 51 3.05 -0.83 -2.50
C ASN A 51 2.92 -2.24 -1.94
N ILE A 52 3.87 -2.67 -1.11
CA ILE A 52 3.80 -3.96 -0.41
C ILE A 52 2.59 -3.98 0.51
N ASP A 53 2.34 -2.88 1.22
CA ASP A 53 1.20 -2.76 2.13
C ASP A 53 -0.13 -2.90 1.38
N VAL A 54 -0.23 -2.35 0.17
CA VAL A 54 -1.42 -2.52 -0.67
C VAL A 54 -1.64 -3.99 -1.00
N VAL A 55 -0.59 -4.68 -1.43
CA VAL A 55 -0.67 -6.12 -1.77
C VAL A 55 -1.08 -6.93 -0.54
N THR A 56 -0.46 -6.66 0.61
CA THR A 56 -0.75 -7.34 1.87
C THR A 56 -2.21 -7.13 2.27
N SER A 57 -2.70 -5.90 2.18
CA SER A 57 -4.09 -5.57 2.52
C SER A 57 -5.09 -6.30 1.64
N ARG A 58 -4.79 -6.39 0.34
CA ARG A 58 -5.65 -7.14 -0.59
C ARG A 58 -5.65 -8.62 -0.29
N TYR A 59 -4.50 -9.18 0.04
CA TYR A 59 -4.39 -10.58 0.41
C TYR A 59 -5.20 -10.88 1.67
N ASP A 60 -5.08 -10.03 2.69
CA ASP A 60 -5.84 -10.16 3.93
C ASP A 60 -7.35 -10.07 3.67
N TYR A 61 -7.76 -9.19 2.78
CA TYR A 61 -9.16 -9.06 2.38
C TYR A 61 -9.67 -10.35 1.73
N LEU A 62 -8.88 -10.92 0.82
CA LEU A 62 -9.25 -12.16 0.14
C LEU A 62 -9.34 -13.33 1.11
N LEU A 63 -8.43 -13.40 2.09
CA LEU A 63 -8.47 -14.43 3.12
C LEU A 63 -9.72 -14.29 4.00
N ALA A 64 -10.06 -13.06 4.40
CA ALA A 64 -11.24 -12.80 5.21
C ALA A 64 -12.51 -13.17 4.45
N ARG A 65 -12.56 -12.84 3.17
CA ARG A 65 -13.69 -13.17 2.31
C ARG A 65 -13.83 -14.68 2.11
N ALA A 66 -12.71 -15.38 1.89
CA ALA A 66 -12.69 -16.82 1.72
C ALA A 66 -13.15 -17.54 3.00
N ALA A 67 -12.69 -17.07 4.16
CA ALA A 67 -13.10 -17.61 5.45
C ALA A 67 -14.60 -17.46 5.67
N LEU A 68 -15.14 -16.30 5.33
CA LEU A 68 -16.58 -16.03 5.45
C LEU A 68 -17.39 -16.93 4.51
N SER A 69 -16.93 -17.07 3.27
CA SER A 69 -17.57 -17.95 2.29
C SER A 69 -17.57 -19.40 2.76
N ALA A 70 -16.47 -19.86 3.35
CA ALA A 70 -16.36 -21.22 3.87
C ALA A 70 -17.36 -21.47 5.00
N ILE A 71 -17.51 -20.49 5.90
CA ILE A 71 -18.49 -20.59 7.00
C ILE A 71 -19.91 -20.62 6.47
N LEU A 72 -20.25 -19.73 5.53
CA LEU A 72 -21.58 -19.71 4.92
C LEU A 72 -21.87 -20.97 4.15
N GLY A 73 -20.89 -21.51 3.45
CA GLY A 73 -21.03 -22.78 2.73
C GLY A 73 -21.29 -23.97 3.63
N ARG A 74 -20.74 -23.96 4.84
CA ARG A 74 -20.97 -25.04 5.82
C ARG A 74 -22.38 -25.04 6.38
N GLU A 75 -22.95 -23.86 6.53
CA GLU A 75 -24.29 -23.73 7.09
C GLU A 75 -25.38 -24.13 6.12
N MET A 76 -25.04 -24.18 4.85
CA MET A 76 -25.97 -24.57 3.81
C MET A 76 -25.85 -26.05 3.44
#